data_746875a657c4ddb964cf1a7c7c23e285
#
_entry.id   746875a657c4ddb964cf1a7c7c23e285
#
_cell.length_a   1.000
_cell.length_b   1.000
_cell.length_c   1.000
_cell.angle_alpha   90.00
_cell.angle_beta   90.00
_cell.angle_gamma   90.00
#
_symmetry.space_group_name_H-M   'P 1'
#
loop_
_entity.id
_entity.type
_entity.pdbx_description
1 polymer ?
#
loop_
_entity_poly.entity_id
_entity_poly.type
_entity_poly.pdbx_seq_one_letter_code
_entity_poly.pdbx_strand_id
1 'polypeptide(L)'
;MRRIREAARANKIWVSLGYSELDLASLYTTQVMISPTGDVINHRRKIRATHVERLVFGDGTGDTTESVMDTEIGRIGHLNCWENMNPFMKAYAASLGEQVHIAAWPLYPGKETLKYPDPYTNVAEANADVTIS
;
A
#
# COMPACT_ATOMS: atom_id res chain seq x y z
N MET A 1 -14.28 -6.60 0.82
CA MET A 1 -13.44 -7.47 -0.06
C MET A 1 -14.22 -8.13 -1.20
N ARG A 2 -15.32 -8.88 -0.96
CA ARG A 2 -16.07 -9.61 -2.00
C ARG A 2 -16.48 -8.73 -3.20
N ARG A 3 -17.15 -7.59 -2.96
CA ARG A 3 -17.62 -6.67 -4.02
C ARG A 3 -16.47 -6.15 -4.90
N ILE A 4 -15.30 -5.89 -4.34
CA ILE A 4 -14.13 -5.40 -5.09
C ILE A 4 -13.58 -6.52 -5.99
N ARG A 5 -13.51 -7.75 -5.48
CA ARG A 5 -13.09 -8.92 -6.27
C ARG A 5 -14.04 -9.18 -7.43
N GLU A 6 -15.35 -9.08 -7.20
CA GLU A 6 -16.39 -9.21 -8.25
C GLU A 6 -16.25 -8.08 -9.30
N ALA A 7 -15.97 -6.85 -8.88
CA ALA A 7 -15.75 -5.72 -9.79
C ALA A 7 -14.47 -5.88 -10.61
N ALA A 8 -13.35 -6.32 -9.98
CA ALA A 8 -12.10 -6.62 -10.69
C ALA A 8 -12.32 -7.65 -11.80
N ARG A 9 -13.05 -8.75 -11.47
CA ARG A 9 -13.40 -9.80 -12.44
C ARG A 9 -14.29 -9.29 -13.55
N ALA A 10 -15.34 -8.54 -13.22
CA ALA A 10 -16.31 -8.03 -14.21
C ALA A 10 -15.66 -7.07 -15.22
N ASN A 11 -14.67 -6.28 -14.76
CA ASN A 11 -13.98 -5.29 -15.59
C ASN A 11 -12.64 -5.78 -16.13
N LYS A 12 -12.21 -6.98 -15.76
CA LYS A 12 -10.91 -7.57 -16.16
C LYS A 12 -9.72 -6.64 -15.85
N ILE A 13 -9.67 -6.10 -14.64
CA ILE A 13 -8.64 -5.17 -14.19
C ILE A 13 -7.88 -5.71 -12.99
N TRP A 14 -6.61 -5.32 -12.89
CA TRP A 14 -5.82 -5.44 -11.67
C TRP A 14 -6.22 -4.36 -10.67
N VAL A 15 -6.29 -4.71 -9.40
CA VAL A 15 -6.62 -3.76 -8.32
C VAL A 15 -5.64 -3.90 -7.18
N SER A 16 -4.90 -2.84 -6.88
CA SER A 16 -4.18 -2.72 -5.61
C SER A 16 -5.05 -1.97 -4.62
N LEU A 17 -5.32 -2.58 -3.47
CA LEU A 17 -6.21 -2.04 -2.44
C LEU A 17 -5.51 -1.98 -1.10
N GLY A 18 -5.40 -0.77 -0.52
CA GLY A 18 -5.04 -0.57 0.88
C GLY A 18 -6.29 -0.50 1.77
N TYR A 19 -6.24 -1.14 2.93
CA TYR A 19 -7.34 -1.12 3.89
C TYR A 19 -6.87 -1.43 5.32
N SER A 20 -7.72 -1.14 6.30
CA SER A 20 -7.53 -1.57 7.68
C SER A 20 -8.09 -2.98 7.85
N GLU A 21 -7.24 -3.92 8.19
CA GLU A 21 -7.58 -5.31 8.45
C GLU A 21 -7.78 -5.53 9.95
N LEU A 22 -8.87 -6.17 10.30
CA LEU A 22 -9.08 -6.70 11.65
C LEU A 22 -8.79 -8.20 11.64
N ASP A 23 -7.82 -8.62 12.43
CA ASP A 23 -7.48 -10.01 12.66
C ASP A 23 -7.50 -10.29 14.17
N LEU A 24 -8.42 -11.15 14.59
CA LEU A 24 -8.74 -11.38 16.00
C LEU A 24 -9.07 -10.06 16.72
N ALA A 25 -8.19 -9.59 17.56
CA ALA A 25 -8.36 -8.34 18.33
C ALA A 25 -7.34 -7.26 17.91
N SER A 26 -6.63 -7.44 16.80
CA SER A 26 -5.60 -6.51 16.31
C SER A 26 -5.97 -5.91 14.97
N LEU A 27 -5.67 -4.63 14.81
CA LEU A 27 -5.81 -3.93 13.52
C LEU A 27 -4.45 -3.89 12.81
N TYR A 28 -4.48 -4.02 11.50
CA TYR A 28 -3.29 -3.92 10.64
C TYR A 28 -3.56 -3.01 9.45
N THR A 29 -2.56 -2.27 9.03
CA THR A 29 -2.58 -1.60 7.73
C THR A 29 -2.18 -2.63 6.68
N THR A 30 -3.11 -2.99 5.80
CA THR A 30 -2.96 -4.09 4.85
C THR A 30 -3.11 -3.61 3.43
N GLN A 31 -2.37 -4.22 2.53
CA GLN A 31 -2.45 -4.00 1.09
C GLN A 31 -2.60 -5.35 0.39
N VAL A 32 -3.50 -5.41 -0.58
CA VAL A 32 -3.72 -6.61 -1.39
C VAL A 32 -3.64 -6.29 -2.88
N MET A 33 -3.19 -7.26 -3.66
CA MET A 33 -3.28 -7.25 -5.11
C MET A 33 -4.35 -8.24 -5.55
N ILE A 34 -5.29 -7.78 -6.36
CA ILE A 34 -6.40 -8.58 -6.90
C ILE A 34 -6.25 -8.67 -8.41
N SER A 35 -6.26 -9.89 -8.94
CA SER A 35 -6.14 -10.18 -10.37
C SER A 35 -7.42 -9.85 -11.17
N PRO A 36 -7.33 -9.80 -12.49
CA PRO A 36 -8.50 -9.70 -13.38
C PRO A 36 -9.49 -10.88 -13.27
N THR A 37 -9.10 -11.98 -12.63
CA THR A 37 -9.99 -13.10 -12.32
C THR A 37 -10.71 -12.92 -10.98
N GLY A 38 -10.37 -11.87 -10.24
CA GLY A 38 -10.90 -11.57 -8.92
C GLY A 38 -10.23 -12.36 -7.79
N ASP A 39 -9.07 -12.94 -8.04
CA ASP A 39 -8.31 -13.66 -7.04
C ASP A 39 -7.35 -12.74 -6.31
N VAL A 40 -7.19 -12.92 -5.00
CA VAL A 40 -6.19 -12.23 -4.21
C VAL A 40 -4.85 -12.92 -4.45
N ILE A 41 -3.95 -12.27 -5.17
CA ILE A 41 -2.64 -12.81 -5.53
C ILE A 41 -1.60 -12.51 -4.45
N ASN A 42 -1.71 -11.34 -3.83
CA ASN A 42 -0.83 -10.95 -2.75
C ASN A 42 -1.66 -10.31 -1.63
N HIS A 43 -1.29 -10.63 -0.40
CA HIS A 43 -1.84 -10.05 0.82
C HIS A 43 -0.69 -9.77 1.76
N ARG A 44 -0.44 -8.52 2.05
CA ARG A 44 0.63 -8.12 2.94
C ARG A 44 0.16 -7.10 3.97
N ARG A 45 0.61 -7.24 5.19
CA ARG A 45 0.48 -6.24 6.24
C ARG A 45 1.70 -5.31 6.20
N LYS A 46 1.50 -4.04 6.49
CA LYS A 46 2.60 -3.09 6.67
C LYS A 46 3.56 -3.62 7.74
N ILE A 47 4.85 -3.67 7.42
CA ILE A 47 5.86 -4.29 8.32
C ILE A 47 5.92 -3.54 9.65
N ARG A 48 5.90 -2.20 9.59
CA ARG A 48 5.91 -1.34 10.77
C ARG A 48 4.83 -0.28 10.68
N ALA A 49 3.97 -0.25 11.67
CA ALA A 49 3.09 0.89 11.87
C ALA A 49 3.93 2.15 12.11
N THR A 50 3.56 3.28 11.48
CA THR A 50 4.33 4.52 11.54
C THR A 50 3.49 5.66 12.08
N HIS A 51 4.14 6.64 12.70
CA HIS A 51 3.50 7.82 13.27
C HIS A 51 2.32 7.45 14.20
N VAL A 52 1.15 8.05 14.02
CA VAL A 52 -0.05 7.81 14.84
C VAL A 52 -0.64 6.41 14.68
N GLU A 53 -0.34 5.72 13.59
CA GLU A 53 -0.74 4.32 13.40
C GLU A 53 -0.28 3.44 14.56
N ARG A 54 0.89 3.75 15.16
CA ARG A 54 1.49 2.99 16.27
C ARG A 54 0.62 2.93 17.52
N LEU A 55 -0.37 3.79 17.63
CA LEU A 55 -1.31 3.81 18.76
C LEU A 55 -2.41 2.74 18.61
N VAL A 56 -2.65 2.27 17.38
CA VAL A 56 -3.83 1.45 17.06
C VAL A 56 -3.47 0.20 16.25
N PHE A 57 -2.52 0.31 15.30
CA PHE A 57 -2.19 -0.76 14.37
C PHE A 57 -0.97 -1.54 14.82
N GLY A 58 -1.04 -2.86 14.65
CA GLY A 58 0.07 -3.79 14.85
C GLY A 58 1.07 -3.77 13.69
N ASP A 59 2.26 -4.27 13.98
CA ASP A 59 3.30 -4.52 12.99
C ASP A 59 3.03 -5.82 12.23
N GLY A 60 3.36 -5.85 10.94
CA GLY A 60 3.39 -7.07 10.14
C GLY A 60 4.57 -7.97 10.50
N THR A 61 4.53 -9.19 10.00
CA THR A 61 5.58 -10.21 10.17
C THR A 61 6.51 -10.26 8.96
N GLY A 62 7.63 -11.00 9.04
CA GLY A 62 8.64 -11.06 7.98
C GLY A 62 8.15 -11.64 6.64
N ASP A 63 7.10 -12.46 6.65
CA ASP A 63 6.42 -13.00 5.47
C ASP A 63 5.72 -11.90 4.63
N THR A 64 5.49 -10.72 5.22
CA THR A 64 4.89 -9.58 4.54
C THR A 64 5.89 -8.77 3.71
N THR A 65 7.14 -9.21 3.56
CA THR A 65 8.14 -8.56 2.70
C THR A 65 7.92 -8.82 1.22
N GLU A 66 7.19 -9.86 0.85
CA GLU A 66 6.85 -10.13 -0.55
C GLU A 66 5.91 -9.05 -1.08
N SER A 67 6.51 -8.05 -1.74
CA SER A 67 5.82 -6.87 -2.25
C SER A 67 5.75 -6.81 -3.77
N VAL A 68 6.41 -7.72 -4.49
CA VAL A 68 6.48 -7.74 -5.96
C VAL A 68 5.84 -9.02 -6.49
N MET A 69 4.96 -8.87 -7.47
CA MET A 69 4.22 -9.96 -8.10
C MET A 69 4.45 -9.98 -9.60
N ASP A 70 4.61 -11.18 -10.17
CA ASP A 70 4.58 -11.40 -11.62
C ASP A 70 3.14 -11.34 -12.13
N THR A 71 2.91 -10.50 -13.14
CA THR A 71 1.60 -10.33 -13.78
C THR A 71 1.77 -10.32 -15.31
N GLU A 72 0.66 -10.46 -16.04
CA GLU A 72 0.67 -10.37 -17.51
C GLU A 72 1.06 -8.97 -18.02
N ILE A 73 0.95 -7.95 -17.18
CA ILE A 73 1.30 -6.56 -17.50
C ILE A 73 2.66 -6.13 -16.94
N GLY A 74 3.44 -7.09 -16.43
CA GLY A 74 4.78 -6.87 -15.88
C GLY A 74 4.87 -7.18 -14.38
N ARG A 75 6.05 -6.97 -13.81
CA ARG A 75 6.29 -7.11 -12.38
C ARG A 75 5.83 -5.88 -11.63
N ILE A 76 4.76 -6.05 -10.87
CA ILE A 76 4.14 -4.97 -10.11
C ILE A 76 4.51 -5.12 -8.63
N GLY A 77 5.09 -4.07 -8.07
CA GLY A 77 5.33 -3.97 -6.64
C GLY A 77 4.39 -2.99 -5.97
N HIS A 78 4.19 -3.16 -4.66
CA HIS A 78 3.44 -2.23 -3.87
C HIS A 78 3.97 -2.10 -2.43
N LEU A 79 4.06 -0.86 -1.97
CA LEU A 79 4.44 -0.52 -0.60
C LEU A 79 3.44 0.47 -0.01
N ASN A 80 3.34 0.47 1.31
CA ASN A 80 2.35 1.25 2.03
C ASN A 80 3.00 2.41 2.77
N CYS A 81 2.58 3.64 2.46
CA CYS A 81 2.92 4.86 3.18
C CYS A 81 4.46 5.01 3.35
N TRP A 82 4.94 5.18 4.58
CA TRP A 82 6.36 5.36 4.90
C TRP A 82 7.28 4.18 4.56
N GLU A 83 6.74 3.01 4.21
CA GLU A 83 7.55 1.93 3.63
C GLU A 83 8.23 2.39 2.33
N ASN A 84 7.58 3.29 1.58
CA ASN A 84 8.12 3.89 0.37
C ASN A 84 9.36 4.76 0.62
N MET A 85 9.57 5.20 1.85
CA MET A 85 10.75 5.98 2.27
C MET A 85 11.88 5.09 2.77
N ASN A 86 11.65 3.77 2.92
CA ASN A 86 12.67 2.83 3.39
C ASN A 86 13.54 2.36 2.21
N PRO A 87 14.84 2.76 2.16
CA PRO A 87 15.71 2.42 1.05
C PRO A 87 15.96 0.92 0.90
N PHE A 88 15.93 0.15 2.00
CA PHE A 88 16.10 -1.30 1.94
C PHE A 88 14.89 -1.99 1.31
N MET A 89 13.68 -1.54 1.60
CA MET A 89 12.48 -2.10 0.97
C MET A 89 12.43 -1.77 -0.52
N LYS A 90 12.78 -0.55 -0.90
CA LYS A 90 12.88 -0.16 -2.32
C LYS A 90 13.97 -0.95 -3.05
N ALA A 91 15.15 -1.09 -2.46
CA ALA A 91 16.24 -1.88 -3.03
C ALA A 91 15.85 -3.36 -3.16
N TYR A 92 15.13 -3.91 -2.19
CA TYR A 92 14.63 -5.27 -2.24
C TYR A 92 13.60 -5.45 -3.37
N ALA A 93 12.61 -4.57 -3.49
CA ALA A 93 11.64 -4.59 -4.58
C ALA A 93 12.34 -4.48 -5.96
N ALA A 94 13.30 -3.58 -6.10
CA ALA A 94 14.12 -3.45 -7.31
C ALA A 94 14.90 -4.75 -7.61
N SER A 95 15.46 -5.41 -6.60
CA SER A 95 16.18 -6.67 -6.76
C SER A 95 15.28 -7.82 -7.24
N LEU A 96 13.99 -7.75 -6.93
CA LEU A 96 12.96 -8.66 -7.44
C LEU A 96 12.51 -8.32 -8.87
N GLY A 97 13.10 -7.29 -9.48
CA GLY A 97 12.81 -6.86 -10.84
C GLY A 97 11.49 -6.11 -10.99
N GLU A 98 11.10 -5.34 -9.98
CA GLU A 98 9.94 -4.47 -10.04
C GLU A 98 10.00 -3.53 -11.26
N GLN A 99 8.91 -3.44 -12.01
CA GLN A 99 8.78 -2.60 -13.20
C GLN A 99 7.74 -1.49 -13.00
N VAL A 100 6.73 -1.75 -12.19
CA VAL A 100 5.69 -0.79 -11.83
C VAL A 100 5.57 -0.76 -10.32
N HIS A 101 5.73 0.42 -9.73
CA HIS A 101 5.62 0.63 -8.29
C HIS A 101 4.31 1.31 -7.92
N ILE A 102 3.56 0.72 -6.99
CA ILE A 102 2.34 1.31 -6.45
C ILE A 102 2.59 1.78 -5.03
N ALA A 103 2.70 3.08 -4.86
CA ALA A 103 2.83 3.72 -3.56
C ALA A 103 1.46 4.04 -2.98
N ALA A 104 0.98 3.24 -2.03
CA ALA A 104 -0.29 3.50 -1.36
C ALA A 104 -0.07 4.46 -0.17
N TRP A 105 -0.71 5.62 -0.23
CA TRP A 105 -0.70 6.62 0.83
C TRP A 105 -2.10 6.82 1.40
N PRO A 106 -2.25 7.16 2.69
CA PRO A 106 -3.54 7.56 3.22
C PRO A 106 -4.02 8.82 2.49
N LEU A 107 -5.32 8.95 2.33
CA LEU A 107 -5.91 10.16 1.79
C LEU A 107 -5.67 11.30 2.77
N TYR A 108 -4.87 12.28 2.35
CA TYR A 108 -4.76 13.56 3.04
C TYR A 108 -5.74 14.53 2.38
N PRO A 109 -6.72 15.05 3.13
CA PRO A 109 -7.59 16.08 2.59
C PRO A 109 -6.73 17.28 2.19
N GLY A 110 -6.89 17.76 0.96
CA GLY A 110 -6.20 18.95 0.47
C GLY A 110 -6.49 20.18 1.35
N LYS A 111 -5.65 21.19 1.24
CA LYS A 111 -5.76 22.45 2.01
C LYS A 111 -7.17 23.08 1.95
N GLU A 112 -7.90 22.81 0.87
CA GLU A 112 -9.24 23.34 0.61
C GLU A 112 -10.34 22.69 1.49
N THR A 113 -10.08 21.49 2.02
CA THR A 113 -11.06 20.73 2.80
C THR A 113 -10.84 20.84 4.30
N LEU A 114 -9.72 21.40 4.74
CA LEU A 114 -9.39 21.56 6.15
C LEU A 114 -9.69 22.98 6.62
N LYS A 115 -10.53 23.08 7.65
CA LYS A 115 -10.81 24.35 8.34
C LYS A 115 -9.56 24.94 9.03
N TYR A 116 -8.52 24.12 9.21
CA TYR A 116 -7.22 24.48 9.78
C TYR A 116 -6.10 23.90 8.89
N PRO A 117 -5.00 24.63 8.68
CA PRO A 117 -3.86 24.11 7.95
C PRO A 117 -3.34 22.86 8.67
N ASP A 118 -3.39 21.71 7.98
CA ASP A 118 -2.81 20.48 8.49
C ASP A 118 -1.28 20.60 8.36
N PRO A 119 -0.54 20.56 9.47
CA PRO A 119 0.92 20.63 9.41
C PRO A 119 1.55 19.45 8.66
N TYR A 120 0.79 18.38 8.40
CA TYR A 120 1.27 17.19 7.71
C TYR A 120 1.05 17.22 6.19
N THR A 121 0.24 18.14 5.66
CA THR A 121 -0.04 18.21 4.21
C THR A 121 1.24 18.44 3.40
N ASN A 122 2.09 19.35 3.86
CA ASN A 122 3.36 19.64 3.18
C ASN A 122 4.36 18.47 3.25
N VAL A 123 4.31 17.68 4.30
CA VAL A 123 5.17 16.49 4.45
C VAL A 123 4.73 15.38 3.50
N ALA A 124 3.43 15.21 3.30
CA ALA A 124 2.91 14.21 2.36
C ALA A 124 3.22 14.56 0.91
N GLU A 125 3.06 15.81 0.50
CA GLU A 125 3.41 16.30 -0.84
C GLU A 125 4.91 16.15 -1.10
N ALA A 126 5.76 16.60 -0.18
CA ALA A 126 7.21 16.48 -0.31
C ALA A 126 7.68 15.01 -0.38
N ASN A 127 7.05 14.12 0.39
CA ASN A 127 7.38 12.70 0.36
C ASN A 127 6.91 12.02 -0.93
N ALA A 128 5.78 12.44 -1.50
CA ALA A 128 5.32 11.95 -2.80
C ALA A 128 6.33 12.32 -3.90
N ASP A 129 6.79 13.57 -3.93
CA ASP A 129 7.77 14.04 -4.91
C ASP A 129 9.09 13.26 -4.82
N VAL A 130 9.58 12.98 -3.60
CA VAL A 130 10.81 12.17 -3.38
C VAL A 130 10.61 10.70 -3.76
N THR A 131 9.39 10.20 -3.66
CA THR A 131 9.11 8.77 -3.92
C THR A 131 8.93 8.47 -5.41
N ILE A 132 8.51 9.46 -6.20
CA ILE A 132 8.25 9.34 -7.64
C ILE A 132 9.48 9.70 -8.48
N SER A 133 10.42 10.47 -7.95
CA SER A 133 11.68 10.84 -8.60
C SER A 133 12.75 9.77 -8.44
#